data_bb374842274bcb60c6b7ab925fbf7aba
#
_entry.id   bb374842274bcb60c6b7ab925fbf7aba
#
_cell.length_a   1.000
_cell.length_b   1.000
_cell.length_c   1.000
_cell.angle_alpha   90.00
_cell.angle_beta   90.00
_cell.angle_gamma   90.00
#
_symmetry.space_group_name_H-M   'P 1'
#
loop_
_entity.id
_entity.type
_entity.pdbx_description
1 polymer ?
#
loop_
_entity_poly.entity_id
_entity_poly.type
_entity_poly.pdbx_seq_one_letter_code
_entity_poly.pdbx_strand_id
1 'polypeptide(L)'
;MISRIQNEPKLKSCIRYEIEDEGIEVGVDEKLTHSEYIGVKVDDYYNGLHDATPPKATDYIVAVDNSCDSYNLYILEMKNVKESKFLDIRAIQDKFSTTINDFLSIRFKDIFLSDKY
;
A
#
# COMPACT_ATOMS: atom_id res chain seq x y z
N MET A 1 1.69 -8.25 12.11
CA MET A 1 1.42 -7.84 10.72
C MET A 1 2.70 -7.59 9.92
N ILE A 2 3.58 -6.72 10.37
CA ILE A 2 4.79 -6.33 9.61
C ILE A 2 5.67 -7.53 9.28
N SER A 3 5.95 -8.41 10.26
CA SER A 3 6.74 -9.62 10.03
C SER A 3 6.11 -10.53 8.98
N ARG A 4 4.78 -10.65 8.97
CA ARG A 4 4.08 -11.46 7.97
C ARG A 4 4.19 -10.87 6.56
N ILE A 5 4.17 -9.55 6.45
CA ILE A 5 4.38 -8.87 5.17
C ILE A 5 5.81 -9.12 4.68
N GLN A 6 6.80 -8.96 5.55
CA GLN A 6 8.20 -9.17 5.22
C GLN A 6 8.48 -10.60 4.74
N ASN A 7 7.75 -11.59 5.26
CA ASN A 7 7.94 -13.00 4.94
C ASN A 7 7.01 -13.52 3.86
N GLU A 8 6.13 -12.69 3.29
CA GLU A 8 5.23 -13.10 2.22
C GLU A 8 5.97 -13.07 0.88
N PRO A 9 6.22 -14.23 0.23
CA PRO A 9 6.98 -14.26 -1.03
C PRO A 9 6.35 -13.42 -2.15
N LYS A 10 5.03 -13.34 -2.19
CA LYS A 10 4.30 -12.59 -3.22
C LYS A 10 4.47 -11.09 -3.10
N LEU A 11 4.88 -10.60 -1.95
CA LEU A 11 5.04 -9.17 -1.68
C LEU A 11 6.50 -8.72 -1.60
N LYS A 12 7.46 -9.64 -1.68
CA LYS A 12 8.89 -9.30 -1.48
C LYS A 12 9.38 -8.18 -2.38
N SER A 13 9.02 -8.20 -3.65
CA SER A 13 9.47 -7.17 -4.59
C SER A 13 8.72 -5.83 -4.43
N CYS A 14 7.67 -5.81 -3.62
CA CYS A 14 6.81 -4.65 -3.44
C CYS A 14 7.08 -3.91 -2.12
N ILE A 15 7.96 -4.42 -1.26
CA ILE A 15 8.25 -3.82 0.03
C ILE A 15 9.10 -2.56 -0.14
N ARG A 16 8.70 -1.46 0.51
CA ARG A 16 9.40 -0.18 0.47
C ARG A 16 9.41 0.45 1.84
N TYR A 17 10.53 1.04 2.22
CA TYR A 17 10.67 1.84 3.44
C TYR A 17 10.81 3.32 3.13
N GLU A 18 11.13 3.66 1.90
CA GLU A 18 11.04 5.02 1.37
C GLU A 18 9.77 5.11 0.55
N ILE A 19 8.86 5.98 0.97
CA ILE A 19 7.52 6.07 0.39
C ILE A 19 7.51 7.25 -0.57
N GLU A 20 7.69 6.98 -1.85
CA GLU A 20 7.72 8.01 -2.89
C GLU A 20 7.10 7.53 -4.19
N ASP A 21 6.52 8.44 -4.95
CA ASP A 21 6.03 8.22 -6.31
C ASP A 21 5.80 9.57 -6.98
N GLU A 22 6.02 9.64 -8.27
CA GLU A 22 5.82 10.86 -9.09
C GLU A 22 6.53 12.11 -8.49
N GLY A 23 7.70 11.93 -7.87
CA GLY A 23 8.42 13.02 -7.23
C GLY A 23 7.86 13.48 -5.91
N ILE A 24 6.85 12.80 -5.39
CA ILE A 24 6.26 13.08 -4.07
C ILE A 24 6.82 12.09 -3.08
N GLU A 25 7.28 12.58 -1.93
CA GLU A 25 7.80 11.77 -0.86
C GLU A 25 6.95 11.96 0.39
N VAL A 26 6.58 10.85 1.03
CA VAL A 26 5.87 10.88 2.31
C VAL A 26 6.88 10.66 3.42
N GLY A 27 6.99 11.64 4.31
CA GLY A 27 7.90 11.56 5.45
C GLY A 27 7.43 10.54 6.48
N VAL A 28 8.35 9.69 6.92
CA VAL A 28 8.13 8.75 8.00
C VAL A 28 8.98 9.23 9.19
N ASP A 29 8.42 9.15 10.40
CA ASP A 29 9.14 9.55 11.61
C ASP A 29 10.46 8.78 11.70
N GLU A 30 11.58 9.51 11.84
CA GLU A 30 12.92 8.94 11.92
C GLU A 30 13.09 7.97 13.09
N LYS A 31 12.24 8.08 14.11
CA LYS A 31 12.26 7.18 15.27
C LYS A 31 11.67 5.81 14.97
N LEU A 32 10.93 5.65 13.88
CA LEU A 32 10.35 4.37 13.49
C LEU A 32 11.40 3.50 12.81
N THR A 33 11.50 2.26 13.27
CA THR A 33 12.39 1.25 12.69
C THR A 33 11.65 0.41 11.65
N HIS A 34 12.39 -0.41 10.89
CA HIS A 34 11.80 -1.32 9.91
C HIS A 34 10.97 -2.44 10.54
N SER A 35 10.96 -2.56 11.87
CA SER A 35 10.04 -3.47 12.58
C SER A 35 8.74 -2.76 13.00
N GLU A 36 8.69 -1.45 12.90
CA GLU A 36 7.56 -0.64 13.36
C GLU A 36 6.72 -0.08 12.22
N TYR A 37 7.24 -0.07 11.00
CA TYR A 37 6.46 0.30 9.82
C TYR A 37 6.94 -0.44 8.58
N ILE A 38 6.07 -0.55 7.59
CA ILE A 38 6.41 -1.13 6.30
C ILE A 38 5.50 -0.55 5.22
N GLY A 39 6.07 -0.25 4.06
CA GLY A 39 5.30 0.13 2.89
C GLY A 39 5.21 -1.01 1.89
N VAL A 40 4.05 -1.15 1.26
CA VAL A 40 3.83 -2.10 0.16
C VAL A 40 3.38 -1.31 -1.05
N LYS A 41 4.14 -1.40 -2.14
CA LYS A 41 3.79 -0.74 -3.40
C LYS A 41 2.79 -1.59 -4.15
N VAL A 42 1.52 -1.32 -3.94
CA VAL A 42 0.40 -2.15 -4.39
C VAL A 42 0.29 -2.22 -5.90
N ASP A 43 0.51 -1.10 -6.59
CA ASP A 43 0.48 -1.07 -8.05
C ASP A 43 1.54 -1.98 -8.67
N ASP A 44 2.74 -2.07 -8.06
CA ASP A 44 3.78 -2.99 -8.52
C ASP A 44 3.37 -4.45 -8.37
N TYR A 45 2.60 -4.78 -7.32
CA TYR A 45 2.09 -6.13 -7.16
C TYR A 45 1.22 -6.54 -8.35
N TYR A 46 0.26 -5.70 -8.73
CA TYR A 46 -0.64 -6.00 -9.85
C TYR A 46 0.10 -6.00 -11.19
N ASN A 47 1.03 -5.07 -11.38
CA ASN A 47 1.85 -5.05 -12.60
C ASN A 47 2.74 -6.29 -12.70
N GLY A 48 3.19 -6.82 -11.58
CA GLY A 48 4.01 -8.02 -11.52
C GLY A 48 3.27 -9.31 -11.83
N LEU A 49 1.93 -9.31 -11.85
CA LEU A 49 1.14 -10.49 -12.22
C LEU A 49 1.16 -10.77 -13.72
N HIS A 50 1.67 -9.84 -14.53
CA HIS A 50 1.79 -9.96 -15.99
C HIS A 50 0.46 -10.20 -16.71
N ASP A 51 -0.64 -9.71 -16.15
CA ASP A 51 -1.92 -9.71 -16.84
C ASP A 51 -1.90 -8.75 -18.02
N ALA A 52 -2.62 -9.08 -19.10
CA ALA A 52 -2.70 -8.23 -20.28
C ALA A 52 -3.27 -6.84 -19.96
N THR A 53 -4.24 -6.78 -19.02
CA THR A 53 -4.82 -5.54 -18.53
C THR A 53 -4.92 -5.63 -17.00
N PRO A 54 -3.83 -5.33 -16.28
CA PRO A 54 -3.86 -5.43 -14.81
C PRO A 54 -4.84 -4.41 -14.21
N PRO A 55 -5.55 -4.78 -13.13
CA PRO A 55 -6.34 -3.81 -12.40
C PRO A 55 -5.45 -2.66 -11.92
N LYS A 56 -6.01 -1.46 -11.94
CA LYS A 56 -5.30 -0.30 -11.38
C LYS A 56 -5.54 -0.23 -9.88
N ALA A 57 -4.47 -0.03 -9.13
CA ALA A 57 -4.49 0.02 -7.68
C ALA A 57 -3.81 1.30 -7.18
N THR A 58 -3.96 1.60 -5.90
CA THR A 58 -3.27 2.73 -5.26
C THR A 58 -1.76 2.49 -5.24
N ASP A 59 -0.99 3.57 -5.02
CA ASP A 59 0.47 3.46 -5.01
C ASP A 59 0.97 2.64 -3.83
N TYR A 60 0.48 2.93 -2.62
CA TYR A 60 1.01 2.31 -1.40
C TYR A 60 -0.06 1.95 -0.38
N ILE A 61 0.21 0.89 0.37
CA ILE A 61 -0.32 0.68 1.71
C ILE A 61 0.87 0.79 2.66
N VAL A 62 0.72 1.59 3.72
CA VAL A 62 1.72 1.68 4.78
C VAL A 62 1.10 1.16 6.07
N ALA A 63 1.72 0.17 6.67
CA ALA A 63 1.33 -0.38 7.97
C ALA A 63 2.26 0.17 9.04
N VAL A 64 1.69 0.73 10.10
CA VAL A 64 2.44 1.28 11.22
C VAL A 64 1.98 0.63 12.51
N ASP A 65 2.92 0.07 13.26
CA ASP A 65 2.65 -0.50 14.58
C ASP A 65 2.34 0.64 15.57
N ASN A 66 1.18 0.58 16.23
CA ASN A 66 0.80 1.60 17.20
C ASN A 66 1.00 1.17 18.66
N SER A 67 1.73 0.09 18.90
CA SER A 67 2.15 -0.39 20.22
C SER A 67 1.04 -0.89 21.15
N CYS A 68 -0.19 -1.05 20.65
CA CYS A 68 -1.35 -1.51 21.43
C CYS A 68 -1.94 -2.79 20.85
N ASP A 69 -1.11 -3.68 20.34
CA ASP A 69 -1.51 -4.91 19.65
C ASP A 69 -2.38 -4.64 18.42
N SER A 70 -2.25 -3.46 17.85
CA SER A 70 -2.97 -3.06 16.64
C SER A 70 -2.06 -2.30 15.69
N TYR A 71 -2.56 -2.10 14.48
CA TYR A 71 -1.82 -1.44 13.41
C TYR A 71 -2.69 -0.40 12.74
N ASN A 72 -2.07 0.70 12.33
CA ASN A 72 -2.70 1.66 11.45
C ASN A 72 -2.32 1.35 10.02
N LEU A 73 -3.31 1.28 9.15
CA LEU A 73 -3.10 1.10 7.71
C LEU A 73 -3.43 2.40 6.99
N TYR A 74 -2.49 2.87 6.20
CA TYR A 74 -2.65 4.06 5.38
C TYR A 74 -2.64 3.64 3.92
N ILE A 75 -3.68 4.00 3.19
CA ILE A 75 -3.77 3.74 1.75
C ILE A 75 -3.45 5.06 1.05
N LEU A 76 -2.39 5.08 0.25
CA LEU A 76 -1.86 6.30 -0.33
C LEU A 76 -1.92 6.27 -1.86
N GLU A 77 -2.44 7.34 -2.45
CA GLU A 77 -2.37 7.61 -3.87
C GLU A 77 -1.71 8.98 -4.06
N MET A 78 -0.59 9.01 -4.74
CA MET A 78 0.20 10.22 -4.93
C MET A 78 -0.01 10.78 -6.33
N LYS A 79 -0.40 12.05 -6.42
CA LYS A 79 -0.61 12.74 -7.70
C LYS A 79 0.14 14.07 -7.72
N ASN A 80 1.05 14.20 -8.67
CA ASN A 80 1.79 15.44 -8.90
C ASN A 80 1.13 16.21 -10.04
N VAL A 81 0.05 16.92 -9.73
CA VAL A 81 -0.68 17.73 -10.70
C VAL A 81 -0.66 19.21 -10.26
N LYS A 82 -0.59 20.13 -11.23
CA LYS A 82 -0.52 21.57 -10.94
C LYS A 82 -1.85 22.15 -10.49
N GLU A 83 -2.96 21.59 -10.98
CA GLU A 83 -4.31 22.04 -10.68
C GLU A 83 -5.23 20.84 -10.47
N SER A 84 -6.20 20.97 -9.57
CA SER A 84 -7.15 19.88 -9.24
C SER A 84 -7.97 19.42 -10.45
N LYS A 85 -8.17 20.27 -11.44
CA LYS A 85 -8.89 19.90 -12.68
C LYS A 85 -8.19 18.80 -13.48
N PHE A 86 -6.91 18.56 -13.24
CA PHE A 86 -6.16 17.46 -13.86
C PHE A 86 -6.27 16.15 -13.11
N LEU A 87 -6.98 16.14 -11.97
CA LEU A 87 -7.24 14.91 -11.24
C LEU A 87 -8.46 14.21 -11.82
N ASP A 88 -8.30 12.93 -12.15
CA ASP A 88 -9.41 12.06 -12.52
C ASP A 88 -9.91 11.36 -11.25
N ILE A 89 -10.96 11.93 -10.65
CA ILE A 89 -11.50 11.43 -9.38
C ILE A 89 -12.04 10.01 -9.52
N ARG A 90 -12.69 9.69 -10.64
CA ARG A 90 -13.21 8.34 -10.87
C ARG A 90 -12.08 7.30 -10.95
N ALA A 91 -11.01 7.64 -11.66
CA ALA A 91 -9.84 6.75 -11.75
C ALA A 91 -9.20 6.52 -10.39
N ILE A 92 -9.12 7.56 -9.55
CA ILE A 92 -8.60 7.44 -8.19
C ILE A 92 -9.51 6.55 -7.34
N GLN A 93 -10.83 6.75 -7.43
CA GLN A 93 -11.79 5.91 -6.72
C GLN A 93 -11.69 4.43 -7.13
N ASP A 94 -11.48 4.15 -8.42
CA ASP A 94 -11.30 2.79 -8.91
C ASP A 94 -10.04 2.16 -8.33
N LYS A 95 -8.95 2.92 -8.19
CA LYS A 95 -7.72 2.44 -7.56
C LYS A 95 -7.94 2.08 -6.09
N PHE A 96 -8.61 2.93 -5.33
CA PHE A 96 -8.94 2.62 -3.93
C PHE A 96 -9.85 1.40 -3.83
N SER A 97 -10.83 1.29 -4.72
CA SER A 97 -11.74 0.14 -4.76
C SER A 97 -10.97 -1.16 -4.98
N THR A 98 -10.03 -1.20 -5.92
CA THR A 98 -9.19 -2.38 -6.16
C THR A 98 -8.38 -2.73 -4.92
N THR A 99 -7.74 -1.75 -4.31
CA THR A 99 -6.90 -1.96 -3.12
C THR A 99 -7.72 -2.49 -1.95
N ILE A 100 -8.89 -1.91 -1.69
CA ILE A 100 -9.73 -2.31 -0.56
C ILE A 100 -10.44 -3.64 -0.83
N ASN A 101 -11.09 -3.78 -1.99
CA ASN A 101 -11.99 -4.90 -2.25
C ASN A 101 -11.29 -6.14 -2.79
N ASP A 102 -10.12 -6.01 -3.39
CA ASP A 102 -9.36 -7.15 -3.91
C ASP A 102 -8.09 -7.42 -3.11
N PHE A 103 -7.19 -6.44 -3.03
CA PHE A 103 -5.90 -6.64 -2.36
C PHE A 103 -6.06 -6.96 -0.87
N LEU A 104 -6.75 -6.10 -0.13
CA LEU A 104 -6.93 -6.27 1.32
C LEU A 104 -7.98 -7.33 1.66
N SER A 105 -9.08 -7.37 0.93
CA SER A 105 -10.25 -8.17 1.33
C SER A 105 -10.23 -9.59 0.78
N ILE A 106 -9.43 -9.87 -0.25
CA ILE A 106 -9.37 -11.18 -0.90
C ILE A 106 -7.96 -11.75 -0.89
N ARG A 107 -7.00 -11.07 -1.55
CA ARG A 107 -5.67 -11.63 -1.82
C ARG A 107 -4.81 -11.77 -0.58
N PHE A 108 -4.83 -10.78 0.31
CA PHE A 108 -3.99 -10.76 1.51
C PHE A 108 -4.79 -10.52 2.78
N LYS A 109 -6.03 -10.98 2.79
CA LYS A 109 -6.94 -10.85 3.93
C LYS A 109 -6.33 -11.38 5.22
N ASP A 110 -5.67 -12.52 5.16
CA ASP A 110 -5.12 -13.17 6.36
C ASP A 110 -3.95 -12.37 6.97
N ILE A 111 -3.31 -11.53 6.18
CA ILE A 111 -2.21 -10.69 6.64
C ILE A 111 -2.75 -9.38 7.22
N PHE A 112 -3.58 -8.67 6.45
CA PHE A 112 -3.98 -7.31 6.79
C PHE A 112 -5.25 -7.23 7.64
N LEU A 113 -6.17 -8.18 7.48
CA LEU A 113 -7.48 -8.16 8.14
C LEU A 113 -7.65 -9.34 9.10
N SER A 114 -6.55 -9.80 9.69
CA SER A 114 -6.59 -10.88 10.67
C SER A 114 -7.22 -10.42 11.99
N ASP A 115 -8.03 -11.28 12.62
CA ASP A 115 -8.61 -11.02 13.93
C ASP A 115 -7.56 -10.89 15.05
N LYS A 116 -6.30 -11.19 14.73
CA LYS A 116 -5.20 -11.09 15.69
C LYS A 116 -4.71 -9.66 15.90
N TYR A 117 -5.17 -8.71 15.11
CA TYR A 117 -4.69 -7.33 15.15
C TYR A 117 -5.76 -6.34 15.56
#